data_54a77c018da1b15d5e930dffa07923db
#
_entry.id   54a77c018da1b15d5e930dffa07923db
#
_cell.length_a   1.000
_cell.length_b   1.000
_cell.length_c   1.000
_cell.angle_alpha   90.00
_cell.angle_beta   90.00
_cell.angle_gamma   90.00
#
_symmetry.space_group_name_H-M   'P 1'
#
loop_
_entity.id
_entity.type
_entity.pdbx_description
1 polymer ?
#
loop_
_entity_poly.entity_id
_entity_poly.type
_entity_poly.pdbx_seq_one_letter_code
_entity_poly.pdbx_strand_id
1 'polypeptide(L)'
;MGSEMCIRDRYRSVRFETEVLDIPNFQGNAAVNYTDRETPWTRIIEHKWFEFGKDAKGQDLPKTVISREYSSEWKAGDEPYYPVNDEKNGELYEKYKALADKESKVIFGGRLGEYKYYDMDAVIESALVMAKKEI
;
A
#
# COMPACT_ATOMS: atom_id res chain seq x y z
N MET A 1 4.17 -12.19 -17.49
CA MET A 1 4.64 -13.08 -16.41
C MET A 1 4.94 -12.22 -15.18
N GLY A 2 3.96 -11.78 -14.45
CA GLY A 2 4.20 -10.83 -13.37
C GLY A 2 3.46 -11.14 -12.06
N SER A 3 2.69 -12.20 -11.96
CA SER A 3 1.80 -12.36 -10.82
C SER A 3 1.90 -13.69 -10.07
N GLU A 4 2.67 -14.65 -10.55
CA GLU A 4 2.68 -15.97 -9.89
C GLU A 4 3.51 -16.00 -8.60
N MET A 5 4.49 -15.13 -8.44
CA MET A 5 5.25 -15.01 -7.17
C MET A 5 4.39 -14.48 -6.03
N CYS A 6 3.40 -13.65 -6.31
CA CYS A 6 2.51 -13.09 -5.27
C CYS A 6 1.37 -14.03 -4.84
N ILE A 7 1.12 -15.13 -5.53
CA ILE A 7 -0.06 -15.99 -5.33
C ILE A 7 0.10 -16.94 -4.12
N ARG A 8 1.30 -17.22 -3.66
CA ARG A 8 1.56 -18.17 -2.57
C ARG A 8 2.00 -17.54 -1.25
N ASP A 9 2.55 -16.34 -1.31
CA ASP A 9 2.90 -15.57 -0.12
C ASP A 9 1.66 -14.87 0.42
N ARG A 10 1.54 -14.76 1.73
CA ARG A 10 0.42 -14.05 2.33
C ARG A 10 0.68 -12.56 2.35
N TYR A 11 -0.28 -11.82 1.82
CA TYR A 11 -0.36 -10.37 1.87
C TYR A 11 -1.59 -9.93 2.64
N ARG A 12 -1.53 -8.71 3.17
CA ARG A 12 -2.71 -7.97 3.59
C ARG A 12 -3.17 -7.08 2.46
N SER A 13 -4.47 -6.98 2.30
CA SER A 13 -5.12 -6.04 1.40
C SER A 13 -5.89 -5.00 2.20
N VAL A 14 -6.38 -3.98 1.53
CA VAL A 14 -7.31 -3.00 2.08
C VAL A 14 -8.52 -2.88 1.18
N ARG A 15 -9.67 -2.62 1.81
CA ARG A 15 -10.94 -2.36 1.16
C ARG A 15 -11.37 -0.95 1.49
N PHE A 16 -11.87 -0.23 0.51
CA PHE A 16 -12.39 1.13 0.67
C PHE A 16 -13.90 1.19 0.49
N GLU A 17 -14.56 1.96 1.35
CA GLU A 17 -15.94 2.39 1.18
C GLU A 17 -15.94 3.90 1.00
N THR A 18 -16.36 4.36 -0.18
CA THR A 18 -16.32 5.78 -0.55
C THR A 18 -17.73 6.37 -0.51
N GLU A 19 -17.85 7.55 0.08
CA GLU A 19 -19.10 8.27 0.26
C GLU A 19 -18.93 9.76 -0.09
N VAL A 20 -19.90 10.32 -0.79
CA VAL A 20 -19.99 11.76 -1.08
C VAL A 20 -20.90 12.41 -0.04
N LEU A 21 -20.37 13.39 0.67
CA LEU A 21 -21.10 14.12 1.72
C LEU A 21 -21.42 15.55 1.25
N ASP A 22 -22.66 15.97 1.49
CA ASP A 22 -23.14 17.32 1.18
C ASP A 22 -22.81 18.29 2.34
N ILE A 23 -21.55 18.27 2.76
CA ILE A 23 -21.00 19.14 3.78
C ILE A 23 -19.61 19.63 3.33
N PRO A 24 -19.19 20.84 3.73
CA PRO A 24 -17.93 21.41 3.27
C PRO A 24 -16.70 20.82 3.95
N ASN A 25 -16.86 20.15 5.07
CA ASN A 25 -15.76 19.59 5.86
C ASN A 25 -16.25 18.43 6.73
N PHE A 26 -15.55 17.31 6.71
CA PHE A 26 -15.85 16.16 7.55
C PHE A 26 -14.89 16.08 8.75
N GLN A 27 -13.58 16.04 8.50
CA GLN A 27 -12.55 15.88 9.52
C GLN A 27 -11.47 16.95 9.50
N GLY A 28 -11.44 17.82 8.47
CA GLY A 28 -10.49 18.93 8.37
C GLY A 28 -9.06 18.52 8.05
N ASN A 29 -8.84 17.27 7.69
CA ASN A 29 -7.53 16.72 7.39
C ASN A 29 -7.64 15.65 6.30
N ALA A 30 -6.58 15.49 5.49
CA ALA A 30 -6.57 14.53 4.39
C ALA A 30 -6.67 13.08 4.87
N ALA A 31 -6.04 12.73 5.99
CA ALA A 31 -6.07 11.38 6.54
C ALA A 31 -6.11 11.41 8.09
N VAL A 32 -7.00 10.61 8.67
CA VAL A 32 -7.08 10.36 10.11
C VAL A 32 -7.04 8.87 10.35
N ASN A 33 -6.09 8.41 11.16
CA ASN A 33 -5.97 7.01 11.57
C ASN A 33 -6.78 6.76 12.85
N TYR A 34 -7.44 5.61 12.92
CA TYR A 34 -8.20 5.14 14.06
C TYR A 34 -7.47 3.97 14.70
N THR A 35 -7.21 4.04 15.98
CA THR A 35 -6.45 3.04 16.75
C THR A 35 -7.28 2.35 17.81
N ASP A 36 -8.52 2.78 18.00
CA ASP A 36 -9.45 2.16 18.95
C ASP A 36 -9.98 0.82 18.41
N ARG A 37 -10.40 -0.04 19.34
CA ARG A 37 -10.81 -1.42 19.01
C ARG A 37 -12.25 -1.50 18.48
N GLU A 38 -13.08 -0.53 18.82
CA GLU A 38 -14.50 -0.49 18.45
C GLU A 38 -14.72 -0.02 17.01
N THR A 39 -13.80 0.79 16.47
CA THR A 39 -13.89 1.31 15.10
C THR A 39 -13.48 0.25 14.08
N PRO A 40 -14.38 -0.13 13.14
CA PRO A 40 -14.08 -1.20 12.18
C PRO A 40 -13.13 -0.80 11.03
N TRP A 41 -12.93 0.50 10.79
CA TRP A 41 -11.98 1.02 9.80
C TRP A 41 -10.67 1.45 10.46
N THR A 42 -9.59 1.39 9.72
CA THR A 42 -8.25 1.78 10.17
C THR A 42 -7.93 3.24 9.88
N ARG A 43 -8.61 3.80 8.88
CA ARG A 43 -8.37 5.17 8.41
C ARG A 43 -9.62 5.74 7.74
N ILE A 44 -9.79 7.06 7.85
CA ILE A 44 -10.66 7.83 6.95
C ILE A 44 -9.79 8.79 6.16
N ILE A 45 -9.98 8.79 4.84
CA ILE A 45 -9.37 9.72 3.90
C ILE A 45 -10.45 10.72 3.48
N GLU A 46 -10.21 12.01 3.66
CA GLU A 46 -11.02 13.09 3.12
C GLU A 46 -10.28 13.70 1.93
N HIS A 47 -10.67 13.31 0.73
CA HIS A 47 -9.88 13.49 -0.50
C HIS A 47 -9.56 14.94 -0.84
N LYS A 48 -10.49 15.88 -0.62
CA LYS A 48 -10.29 17.29 -0.97
C LYS A 48 -9.10 17.95 -0.28
N TRP A 49 -8.70 17.47 0.90
CA TRP A 49 -7.62 18.07 1.67
C TRP A 49 -6.22 17.77 1.13
N PHE A 50 -6.07 16.84 0.17
CA PHE A 50 -4.82 16.70 -0.59
C PHE A 50 -4.58 17.89 -1.51
N GLU A 51 -5.64 18.63 -1.88
CA GLU A 51 -5.60 19.85 -2.69
C GLU A 51 -6.11 21.07 -1.90
N PHE A 52 -5.90 21.08 -0.57
CA PHE A 52 -6.27 22.17 0.34
C PHE A 52 -7.75 22.56 0.31
N GLY A 53 -8.64 21.67 -0.08
CA GLY A 53 -10.09 21.89 -0.14
C GLY A 53 -10.56 22.83 -1.25
N LYS A 54 -9.71 23.10 -2.23
CA LYS A 54 -9.96 24.06 -3.32
C LYS A 54 -10.25 23.36 -4.65
N ASP A 55 -11.01 24.02 -5.51
CA ASP A 55 -11.14 23.65 -6.91
C ASP A 55 -10.01 24.23 -7.77
N ALA A 56 -10.01 23.93 -9.07
CA ALA A 56 -9.03 24.45 -10.02
C ALA A 56 -9.01 25.99 -10.15
N LYS A 57 -10.04 26.68 -9.64
CA LYS A 57 -10.15 28.15 -9.60
C LYS A 57 -9.80 28.73 -8.24
N GLY A 58 -9.37 27.90 -7.28
CA GLY A 58 -9.04 28.31 -5.92
C GLY A 58 -10.25 28.56 -5.01
N GLN A 59 -11.46 28.14 -5.43
CA GLN A 59 -12.69 28.28 -4.64
C GLN A 59 -12.87 27.09 -3.70
N ASP A 60 -13.49 27.32 -2.54
CA ASP A 60 -13.77 26.26 -1.59
C ASP A 60 -14.80 25.27 -2.15
N LEU A 61 -14.49 23.98 -2.06
CA LEU A 61 -15.40 22.91 -2.46
C LEU A 61 -16.53 22.78 -1.42
N PRO A 62 -17.82 22.93 -1.84
CA PRO A 62 -18.95 22.90 -0.91
C PRO A 62 -19.30 21.50 -0.40
N LYS A 63 -18.80 20.46 -1.08
CA LYS A 63 -18.99 19.04 -0.73
C LYS A 63 -17.65 18.37 -0.48
N THR A 64 -17.71 17.24 0.20
CA THR A 64 -16.51 16.43 0.40
C THR A 64 -16.74 14.96 0.05
N VAL A 65 -15.65 14.26 -0.27
CA VAL A 65 -15.63 12.82 -0.49
C VAL A 65 -14.76 12.20 0.57
N ILE A 66 -15.27 11.20 1.26
CA ILE A 66 -14.50 10.41 2.22
C ILE A 66 -14.40 8.97 1.76
N SER A 67 -13.27 8.32 2.09
CA SER A 67 -13.09 6.88 1.96
C SER A 67 -12.71 6.28 3.30
N ARG A 68 -13.49 5.31 3.79
CA ARG A 68 -13.14 4.49 4.95
C ARG A 68 -12.32 3.31 4.50
N GLU A 69 -11.14 3.16 5.06
CA GLU A 69 -10.20 2.06 4.79
C GLU A 69 -10.39 0.94 5.80
N TYR A 70 -10.60 -0.26 5.32
CA TYR A 70 -10.73 -1.46 6.14
C TYR A 70 -9.59 -2.43 5.82
N SER A 71 -8.93 -2.96 6.84
CA SER A 71 -7.97 -4.04 6.66
C SER A 71 -8.70 -5.32 6.23
N SER A 72 -8.18 -6.00 5.24
CA SER A 72 -8.72 -7.26 4.74
C SER A 72 -7.62 -8.28 4.46
N GLU A 73 -7.97 -9.56 4.50
CA GLU A 73 -7.10 -10.60 3.98
C GLU A 73 -7.06 -10.54 2.46
N TRP A 74 -5.88 -10.66 1.89
CA TRP A 74 -5.69 -10.69 0.45
C TRP A 74 -6.32 -11.95 -0.16
N LYS A 75 -7.00 -11.79 -1.28
CA LYS A 75 -7.54 -12.86 -2.13
C LYS A 75 -7.05 -12.67 -3.56
N ALA A 76 -7.10 -13.73 -4.34
CA ALA A 76 -6.74 -13.67 -5.76
C ALA A 76 -7.60 -12.61 -6.50
N GLY A 77 -6.93 -11.63 -7.08
CA GLY A 77 -7.53 -10.46 -7.73
C GLY A 77 -7.48 -9.18 -6.91
N ASP A 78 -7.20 -9.26 -5.62
CA ASP A 78 -6.98 -8.09 -4.77
C ASP A 78 -5.56 -7.54 -4.96
N GLU A 79 -5.40 -6.26 -4.68
CA GLU A 79 -4.09 -5.63 -4.66
C GLU A 79 -3.34 -5.97 -3.37
N PRO A 80 -2.07 -6.45 -3.43
CA PRO A 80 -1.28 -6.76 -2.24
C PRO A 80 -0.64 -5.48 -1.70
N TYR A 81 -1.00 -5.08 -0.48
CA TYR A 81 -0.46 -3.86 0.14
C TYR A 81 0.72 -4.13 1.07
N TYR A 82 0.61 -5.15 1.93
CA TYR A 82 1.60 -5.43 2.97
C TYR A 82 1.92 -6.91 3.03
N PRO A 83 3.23 -7.31 3.06
CA PRO A 83 3.61 -8.68 3.31
C PRO A 83 3.24 -9.09 4.74
N VAL A 84 2.83 -10.33 4.92
CA VAL A 84 2.63 -10.91 6.26
C VAL A 84 3.96 -11.48 6.74
N ASN A 85 4.68 -10.70 7.55
CA ASN A 85 5.99 -11.06 8.09
C ASN A 85 5.83 -12.05 9.26
N ASP A 86 5.60 -13.33 8.94
CA ASP A 86 5.71 -14.45 9.87
C ASP A 86 6.78 -15.44 9.39
N GLU A 87 7.20 -16.34 10.27
CA GLU A 87 8.25 -17.32 10.01
C GLU A 87 7.94 -18.20 8.78
N LYS A 88 6.71 -18.67 8.67
CA LYS A 88 6.24 -19.52 7.58
C LYS A 88 6.33 -18.84 6.21
N ASN A 89 5.92 -17.57 6.13
CA ASN A 89 5.97 -16.81 4.89
C ASN A 89 7.40 -16.39 4.57
N GLY A 90 8.24 -16.14 5.58
CA GLY A 90 9.67 -15.92 5.42
C GLY A 90 10.39 -17.12 4.80
N GLU A 91 10.15 -18.34 5.32
CA GLU A 91 10.69 -19.57 4.73
C GLU A 91 10.22 -19.80 3.29
N LEU A 92 8.97 -19.46 2.99
CA LEU A 92 8.44 -19.56 1.65
C LEU A 92 9.12 -18.56 0.71
N TYR A 93 9.30 -17.31 1.16
CA TYR A 93 10.02 -16.30 0.39
C TYR A 93 11.46 -16.72 0.06
N GLU A 94 12.22 -17.30 1.00
CA GLU A 94 13.58 -17.79 0.74
C GLU A 94 13.63 -18.85 -0.36
N LYS A 95 12.61 -19.70 -0.50
CA LYS A 95 12.50 -20.66 -1.60
C LYS A 95 12.32 -19.95 -2.95
N TYR A 96 11.49 -18.92 -3.01
CA TYR A 96 11.31 -18.12 -4.23
C TYR A 96 12.57 -17.31 -4.54
N LYS A 97 13.20 -16.75 -3.53
CA LYS A 97 14.46 -16.03 -3.70
C LYS A 97 15.55 -16.92 -4.31
N ALA A 98 15.66 -18.15 -3.85
CA ALA A 98 16.61 -19.12 -4.42
C ALA A 98 16.31 -19.50 -5.88
N LEU A 99 15.06 -19.35 -6.35
CA LEU A 99 14.70 -19.48 -7.77
C LEU A 99 15.03 -18.19 -8.54
N ALA A 100 14.70 -17.03 -7.96
CA ALA A 100 14.98 -15.73 -8.55
C ALA A 100 16.48 -15.49 -8.77
N ASP A 101 17.32 -15.91 -7.83
CA ASP A 101 18.78 -15.81 -7.91
C ASP A 101 19.39 -16.61 -9.09
N LYS A 102 18.64 -17.52 -9.71
CA LYS A 102 19.05 -18.23 -10.92
C LYS A 102 18.74 -17.49 -12.22
N GLU A 103 17.92 -16.46 -12.15
CA GLU A 103 17.50 -15.66 -13.30
C GLU A 103 18.50 -14.54 -13.59
N SER A 104 19.51 -14.83 -14.42
CA SER A 104 20.62 -13.92 -14.71
C SER A 104 20.26 -12.63 -15.46
N LYS A 105 19.03 -12.51 -15.95
CA LYS A 105 18.55 -11.36 -16.76
C LYS A 105 17.43 -10.59 -16.10
N VAL A 106 17.09 -10.91 -14.87
CA VAL A 106 15.98 -10.31 -14.15
C VAL A 106 16.44 -9.90 -12.77
N ILE A 107 16.14 -8.67 -12.38
CA ILE A 107 16.41 -8.14 -11.05
C ILE A 107 15.07 -8.01 -10.34
N PHE A 108 14.96 -8.61 -9.16
CA PHE A 108 13.79 -8.50 -8.29
C PHE A 108 14.11 -7.52 -7.17
N GLY A 109 13.32 -6.45 -7.05
CA GLY A 109 13.55 -5.42 -6.04
C GLY A 109 12.26 -4.77 -5.56
N GLY A 110 12.39 -3.89 -4.56
CA GLY A 110 11.30 -3.18 -3.94
C GLY A 110 10.49 -4.04 -2.97
N ARG A 111 9.44 -3.44 -2.39
CA ARG A 111 8.63 -4.04 -1.30
C ARG A 111 8.10 -5.44 -1.63
N LEU A 112 7.61 -5.63 -2.85
CA LEU A 112 7.04 -6.91 -3.28
C LEU A 112 8.12 -7.91 -3.67
N GLY A 113 9.13 -7.50 -4.43
CA GLY A 113 10.21 -8.38 -4.89
C GLY A 113 11.13 -8.86 -3.78
N GLU A 114 11.29 -8.09 -2.72
CA GLU A 114 12.12 -8.43 -1.55
C GLU A 114 11.31 -8.93 -0.35
N TYR A 115 9.97 -8.99 -0.48
CA TYR A 115 9.03 -9.39 0.58
C TYR A 115 9.28 -8.64 1.91
N LYS A 116 9.51 -7.33 1.83
CA LYS A 116 9.83 -6.48 2.97
C LYS A 116 8.91 -5.28 3.05
N TYR A 117 8.60 -4.87 4.28
CA TYR A 117 7.97 -3.59 4.53
C TYR A 117 9.05 -2.52 4.58
N TYR A 118 9.09 -1.68 3.54
CA TYR A 118 9.99 -0.54 3.44
C TYR A 118 9.21 0.76 3.54
N ASP A 119 9.74 1.73 4.27
CA ASP A 119 9.38 3.13 4.12
C ASP A 119 10.02 3.71 2.84
N MET A 120 9.59 4.90 2.42
CA MET A 120 10.02 5.46 1.12
C MET A 120 11.54 5.63 1.01
N ASP A 121 12.19 6.08 2.08
CA ASP A 121 13.64 6.23 2.15
C ASP A 121 14.36 4.89 1.98
N ALA A 122 13.95 3.87 2.70
CA ALA A 122 14.56 2.54 2.65
C ALA A 122 14.39 1.85 1.28
N VAL A 123 13.23 2.00 0.60
CA VAL A 123 13.05 1.44 -0.74
C VAL A 123 13.89 2.17 -1.79
N ILE A 124 14.07 3.49 -1.65
CA ILE A 124 14.94 4.28 -2.52
C ILE A 124 16.41 3.86 -2.32
N GLU A 125 16.85 3.74 -1.07
CA GLU A 125 18.20 3.28 -0.75
C GLU A 125 18.47 1.88 -1.34
N SER A 126 17.57 0.92 -1.15
CA SER A 126 17.68 -0.42 -1.72
C SER A 126 17.82 -0.39 -3.24
N ALA A 127 17.00 0.42 -3.92
CA ALA A 127 17.07 0.57 -5.37
C ALA A 127 18.41 1.18 -5.84
N LEU A 128 18.92 2.20 -5.14
CA LEU A 128 20.20 2.82 -5.45
C LEU A 128 21.39 1.88 -5.24
N VAL A 129 21.36 1.08 -4.15
CA VAL A 129 22.40 0.07 -3.88
C VAL A 129 22.38 -1.01 -4.97
N MET A 130 21.18 -1.44 -5.39
CA MET A 130 21.04 -2.43 -6.46
C MET A 130 21.56 -1.88 -7.80
N ALA A 131 21.17 -0.69 -8.19
CA ALA A 131 21.61 -0.05 -9.43
C ALA A 131 23.15 0.10 -9.48
N LYS A 132 23.82 0.42 -8.37
CA LYS A 132 25.28 0.52 -8.30
C LYS A 132 26.02 -0.79 -8.52
N LYS A 133 25.38 -1.93 -8.33
CA LYS A 133 25.99 -3.25 -8.56
C LYS A 133 25.89 -3.67 -10.04
N GLU A 134 24.97 -3.06 -10.79
CA GLU A 134 24.72 -3.40 -12.19
C GLU A 134 25.45 -2.48 -13.18
N ILE A 135 26.03 -1.37 -12.68
CA ILE A 135 26.84 -0.42 -13.47
C ILE A 135 28.32 -0.69 -13.23
#